data_80ab23910bd8c6ba0ce46095e65d12fe
#
_entry.id   80ab23910bd8c6ba0ce46095e65d12fe
#
_cell.length_a   1.000
_cell.length_b   1.000
_cell.length_c   1.000
_cell.angle_alpha   90.00
_cell.angle_beta   90.00
_cell.angle_gamma   90.00
#
_symmetry.space_group_name_H-M   'P 1'
#
loop_
_entity.id
_entity.type
_entity.pdbx_description
1 polymer ?
#
loop_
_entity_poly.entity_id
_entity_poly.type
_entity_poly.pdbx_seq_one_letter_code
_entity_poly.pdbx_strand_id
1 'polypeptide(L)'
;MSQHRKHRGYASQKIVARYLEENGFPFAESTGAGRAGTDITGTPGIDWEVKARRGLVISELMKQLNDRAEVGSLGIGVIRPDGMGEASIATWPAILCLADLVALLRAAGYGLPPEEDE
;
A
#
# COMPACT_ATOMS: atom_id res chain seq x y z
N MET A 1 21.34 0.04 -10.98
CA MET A 1 20.56 -0.71 -10.00
C MET A 1 20.86 -2.18 -10.08
N SER A 2 21.08 -2.79 -8.97
CA SER A 2 21.42 -4.21 -8.96
C SER A 2 20.18 -5.06 -9.19
N GLN A 3 20.39 -6.22 -9.80
CA GLN A 3 19.33 -7.19 -10.01
C GLN A 3 18.76 -7.70 -8.70
N HIS A 4 19.58 -7.73 -7.67
CA HIS A 4 19.18 -8.13 -6.34
C HIS A 4 18.05 -7.24 -5.79
N ARG A 5 18.16 -5.93 -5.98
CA ARG A 5 17.10 -5.00 -5.55
C ARG A 5 15.80 -5.21 -6.30
N LYS A 6 15.89 -5.48 -7.59
CA LYS A 6 14.70 -5.73 -8.40
C LYS A 6 13.97 -6.99 -7.94
N HIS A 7 14.72 -8.05 -7.67
CA HIS A 7 14.13 -9.29 -7.20
C HIS A 7 13.45 -9.11 -5.85
N ARG A 8 14.07 -8.38 -4.93
CA ARG A 8 13.50 -8.14 -3.61
C ARG A 8 12.21 -7.32 -3.73
N GLY A 9 12.20 -6.32 -4.57
CA GLY A 9 11.01 -5.50 -4.78
C GLY A 9 9.85 -6.31 -5.33
N TYR A 10 10.11 -7.09 -6.37
CA TYR A 10 9.09 -7.91 -6.97
C TYR A 10 8.59 -9.00 -6.02
N ALA A 11 9.50 -9.65 -5.31
CA ALA A 11 9.13 -10.66 -4.33
C ALA A 11 8.23 -10.06 -3.25
N SER A 12 8.53 -8.84 -2.82
CA SER A 12 7.72 -8.16 -1.81
C SER A 12 6.33 -7.82 -2.32
N GLN A 13 6.21 -7.40 -3.58
CA GLN A 13 4.91 -7.15 -4.19
C GLN A 13 4.06 -8.41 -4.21
N LYS A 14 4.66 -9.55 -4.55
CA LYS A 14 3.94 -10.82 -4.59
C LYS A 14 3.46 -11.24 -3.22
N ILE A 15 4.27 -11.00 -2.19
CA ILE A 15 3.88 -11.30 -0.81
C ILE A 15 2.66 -10.47 -0.41
N VAL A 16 2.69 -9.17 -0.71
CA VAL A 16 1.57 -8.29 -0.38
C VAL A 16 0.33 -8.71 -1.15
N ALA A 17 0.47 -8.99 -2.45
CA ALA A 17 -0.66 -9.39 -3.27
C ALA A 17 -1.32 -10.66 -2.76
N ARG A 18 -0.52 -11.65 -2.35
CA ARG A 18 -1.04 -12.89 -1.79
C ARG A 18 -1.79 -12.64 -0.48
N TYR A 19 -1.22 -11.80 0.37
CA TYR A 19 -1.88 -11.46 1.63
C TYR A 19 -3.24 -10.82 1.37
N LEU A 20 -3.30 -9.90 0.42
CA LEU A 20 -4.56 -9.24 0.06
C LEU A 20 -5.56 -10.25 -0.51
N GLU A 21 -5.09 -11.14 -1.37
CA GLU A 21 -5.94 -12.16 -1.96
C GLU A 21 -6.60 -13.02 -0.88
N GLU A 22 -5.84 -13.36 0.14
CA GLU A 22 -6.32 -14.20 1.24
C GLU A 22 -7.18 -13.44 2.25
N ASN A 23 -7.21 -12.12 2.16
CA ASN A 23 -7.87 -11.28 3.16
C ASN A 23 -8.89 -10.32 2.56
N GLY A 24 -9.64 -10.77 1.59
CA GLY A 24 -10.81 -10.04 1.10
C GLY A 24 -10.64 -9.37 -0.25
N PHE A 25 -9.49 -9.51 -0.89
CA PHE A 25 -9.26 -8.95 -2.23
C PHE A 25 -8.86 -10.07 -3.18
N PRO A 26 -9.81 -10.94 -3.55
CA PRO A 26 -9.49 -12.20 -4.24
C PRO A 26 -8.83 -12.02 -5.61
N PHE A 27 -8.91 -10.83 -6.18
CA PHE A 27 -8.31 -10.58 -7.50
C PHE A 27 -7.00 -9.80 -7.41
N ALA A 28 -6.45 -9.62 -6.21
CA ALA A 28 -5.19 -8.91 -6.05
C ALA A 28 -4.06 -9.66 -6.74
N GLU A 29 -3.26 -8.94 -7.53
CA GLU A 29 -2.17 -9.53 -8.29
C GLU A 29 -1.07 -8.51 -8.45
N SER A 30 0.19 -8.95 -8.31
CA SER A 30 1.31 -8.03 -8.52
C SER A 30 1.47 -7.72 -10.00
N THR A 31 1.87 -6.48 -10.31
CA THR A 31 2.05 -6.06 -11.71
C THR A 31 3.39 -6.50 -12.28
N GLY A 32 4.33 -6.86 -11.41
CA GLY A 32 5.65 -7.27 -11.84
C GLY A 32 6.66 -6.13 -11.81
N ALA A 33 7.93 -6.50 -11.89
CA ALA A 33 9.03 -5.56 -11.81
C ALA A 33 9.06 -4.61 -13.01
N GLY A 34 9.34 -3.35 -12.75
CA GLY A 34 9.59 -2.38 -13.80
C GLY A 34 8.36 -1.78 -14.46
N ARG A 35 7.17 -2.10 -14.00
CA ARG A 35 5.97 -1.50 -14.55
C ARG A 35 5.63 -0.20 -13.84
N ALA A 36 5.17 0.76 -14.63
CA ALA A 36 4.67 2.02 -14.07
C ALA A 36 3.27 1.80 -13.50
N GLY A 37 2.85 2.66 -12.60
CA GLY A 37 1.53 2.60 -11.98
C GLY A 37 1.52 1.81 -10.69
N THR A 38 0.33 1.36 -10.30
CA THR A 38 0.18 0.62 -9.05
C THR A 38 0.96 -0.69 -9.09
N ASP A 39 1.56 -1.06 -7.97
CA ASP A 39 2.29 -2.31 -7.85
C ASP A 39 1.36 -3.52 -7.75
N ILE A 40 0.10 -3.31 -7.40
CA ILE A 40 -0.88 -4.38 -7.27
C ILE A 40 -2.17 -3.96 -7.94
N THR A 41 -2.68 -4.83 -8.79
CA THR A 41 -3.95 -4.63 -9.47
C THR A 41 -5.02 -5.52 -8.86
N GLY A 42 -6.26 -5.37 -9.33
CA GLY A 42 -7.37 -6.21 -8.86
C GLY A 42 -8.02 -5.69 -7.59
N THR A 43 -7.66 -4.49 -7.15
CA THR A 43 -8.27 -3.83 -5.99
C THR A 43 -8.78 -2.47 -6.45
N PRO A 44 -9.95 -2.42 -7.08
CA PRO A 44 -10.44 -1.17 -7.69
C PRO A 44 -10.43 0.00 -6.72
N GLY A 45 -9.97 1.15 -7.19
CA GLY A 45 -9.93 2.36 -6.40
C GLY A 45 -8.73 2.49 -5.48
N ILE A 46 -7.83 1.51 -5.47
CA ILE A 46 -6.65 1.56 -4.60
C ILE A 46 -5.38 1.52 -5.45
N ASP A 47 -4.46 2.43 -5.16
CA ASP A 47 -3.15 2.51 -5.79
C ASP A 47 -2.10 2.12 -4.76
N TRP A 48 -1.33 1.09 -5.05
CA TRP A 48 -0.37 0.53 -4.13
C TRP A 48 1.06 0.84 -4.54
N GLU A 49 1.90 1.16 -3.56
CA GLU A 49 3.33 1.26 -3.75
C GLU A 49 4.02 0.42 -2.69
N VAL A 50 4.73 -0.63 -3.10
CA VAL A 50 5.42 -1.53 -2.17
C VAL A 50 6.91 -1.24 -2.20
N LYS A 51 7.49 -0.94 -1.06
CA LYS A 51 8.90 -0.60 -0.93
C LYS A 51 9.60 -1.58 0.01
N ALA A 52 10.78 -2.02 -0.38
CA ALA A 52 11.55 -3.02 0.35
C ALA A 52 13.04 -2.69 0.28
N ARG A 53 13.42 -1.47 0.66
CA ARG A 53 14.82 -1.06 0.58
C ARG A 53 15.21 -0.19 1.77
N ARG A 54 16.49 -0.21 2.06
CA ARG A 54 17.06 0.68 3.06
C ARG A 54 17.05 2.11 2.55
N GLY A 55 17.08 3.05 3.46
CA GLY A 55 17.15 4.46 3.12
C GLY A 55 15.87 5.00 2.52
N LEU A 56 14.76 4.33 2.78
CA LEU A 56 13.46 4.79 2.31
C LEU A 56 13.15 6.16 2.90
N VAL A 57 12.74 7.09 2.04
CA VAL A 57 12.29 8.40 2.46
C VAL A 57 10.77 8.42 2.28
N ILE A 58 10.06 8.54 3.38
CA ILE A 58 8.60 8.45 3.39
C ILE A 58 7.96 9.57 2.56
N SER A 59 8.51 10.77 2.63
CA SER A 59 7.96 11.89 1.84
C SER A 59 8.05 11.62 0.34
N GLU A 60 9.12 10.96 -0.11
CA GLU A 60 9.24 10.61 -1.52
C GLU A 60 8.22 9.55 -1.92
N LEU A 61 8.00 8.56 -1.06
CA LEU A 61 7.00 7.54 -1.29
C LEU A 61 5.60 8.16 -1.40
N MET A 62 5.27 9.05 -0.47
CA MET A 62 3.97 9.71 -0.49
C MET A 62 3.83 10.61 -1.71
N LYS A 63 4.93 11.27 -2.13
CA LYS A 63 4.89 12.08 -3.35
C LYS A 63 4.61 11.20 -4.57
N GLN A 64 5.25 10.04 -4.68
CA GLN A 64 4.97 9.11 -5.79
C GLN A 64 3.49 8.72 -5.82
N LEU A 65 2.93 8.38 -4.68
CA LEU A 65 1.52 8.00 -4.60
C LEU A 65 0.61 9.15 -5.00
N ASN A 66 0.88 10.35 -4.48
CA ASN A 66 0.04 11.51 -4.74
C ASN A 66 0.13 11.99 -6.18
N ASP A 67 1.34 11.95 -6.77
CA ASP A 67 1.52 12.38 -8.16
C ASP A 67 0.82 11.47 -9.15
N ARG A 68 0.69 10.20 -8.79
CA ARG A 68 0.13 9.18 -9.67
C ARG A 68 -1.36 8.93 -9.44
N ALA A 69 -1.84 9.23 -8.24
CA ALA A 69 -3.20 8.88 -7.85
C ALA A 69 -4.21 9.65 -8.67
N GLU A 70 -5.22 8.94 -9.17
CA GLU A 70 -6.34 9.57 -9.82
C GLU A 70 -7.30 10.09 -8.76
N VAL A 71 -8.12 11.05 -9.16
CA VAL A 71 -9.15 11.59 -8.27
C VAL A 71 -10.04 10.43 -7.83
N GLY A 72 -10.17 10.27 -6.53
CA GLY A 72 -10.98 9.19 -5.96
C GLY A 72 -10.23 7.93 -5.66
N SER A 73 -8.95 7.81 -6.06
CA SER A 73 -8.13 6.67 -5.73
C SER A 73 -7.54 6.83 -4.34
N LEU A 74 -7.40 5.71 -3.65
CA LEU A 74 -6.75 5.67 -2.34
C LEU A 74 -5.32 5.17 -2.52
N GLY A 75 -4.35 6.02 -2.24
CA GLY A 75 -2.94 5.66 -2.35
C GLY A 75 -2.43 5.06 -1.04
N ILE A 76 -1.86 3.87 -1.09
CA ILE A 76 -1.32 3.20 0.09
C ILE A 76 0.09 2.73 -0.20
N GLY A 77 1.02 3.09 0.70
CA GLY A 77 2.38 2.56 0.65
C GLY A 77 2.51 1.42 1.64
N VAL A 78 3.12 0.32 1.22
CA VAL A 78 3.44 -0.78 2.10
C VAL A 78 4.96 -0.89 2.16
N ILE A 79 5.49 -0.94 3.37
CA ILE A 79 6.94 -0.99 3.58
C ILE A 79 7.30 -2.34 4.16
N ARG A 80 8.18 -3.06 3.46
CA ARG A 80 8.77 -4.28 4.01
C ARG A 80 9.97 -3.87 4.85
N PRO A 81 9.90 -4.02 6.18
CA PRO A 81 11.04 -3.65 7.01
C PRO A 81 12.24 -4.55 6.75
N ASP A 82 13.43 -4.01 6.96
CA ASP A 82 14.64 -4.78 6.81
C ASP A 82 14.63 -5.95 7.80
N GLY A 83 14.99 -7.12 7.30
CA GLY A 83 15.00 -8.34 8.13
C GLY A 83 13.65 -9.00 8.32
N MET A 84 12.57 -8.45 7.76
CA MET A 84 11.24 -9.03 7.89
C MET A 84 10.89 -9.81 6.62
N GLY A 85 10.33 -11.01 6.81
CA GLY A 85 9.97 -11.86 5.70
C GLY A 85 8.48 -12.03 5.55
N GLU A 86 8.11 -12.97 4.68
CA GLU A 86 6.70 -13.23 4.39
C GLU A 86 5.90 -13.64 5.62
N ALA A 87 6.53 -14.35 6.55
CA ALA A 87 5.84 -14.83 7.75
C ALA A 87 5.28 -13.68 8.60
N SER A 88 5.85 -12.48 8.48
CA SER A 88 5.42 -11.32 9.26
C SER A 88 4.64 -10.30 8.43
N ILE A 89 4.16 -10.68 7.26
CA ILE A 89 3.47 -9.75 6.34
C ILE A 89 2.37 -8.94 7.05
N ALA A 90 1.63 -9.55 7.93
CA ALA A 90 0.53 -8.87 8.61
C ALA A 90 1.00 -7.69 9.46
N THR A 91 2.29 -7.63 9.78
CA THR A 91 2.85 -6.56 10.62
C THR A 91 3.63 -5.52 9.82
N TRP A 92 3.75 -5.69 8.51
CA TRP A 92 4.45 -4.68 7.71
C TRP A 92 3.69 -3.36 7.78
N PRO A 93 4.38 -2.23 7.95
CA PRO A 93 3.70 -0.93 7.98
C PRO A 93 3.02 -0.60 6.67
N ALA A 94 1.84 -0.02 6.79
CA ALA A 94 1.14 0.57 5.66
C ALA A 94 0.96 2.04 5.95
N ILE A 95 1.22 2.91 4.97
CA ILE A 95 1.13 4.35 5.14
C ILE A 95 0.21 4.95 4.08
N LEU A 96 -0.50 5.98 4.49
CA LEU A 96 -1.39 6.74 3.60
C LEU A 96 -1.54 8.14 4.18
N CYS A 97 -2.16 9.03 3.41
CA CYS A 97 -2.42 10.38 3.90
C CYS A 97 -3.33 10.32 5.12
N LEU A 98 -3.07 11.15 6.11
CA LEU A 98 -3.86 11.16 7.33
C LEU A 98 -5.35 11.37 7.07
N ALA A 99 -5.66 12.25 6.12
CA ALA A 99 -7.06 12.50 5.78
C ALA A 99 -7.76 11.23 5.29
N ASP A 100 -7.06 10.43 4.49
CA ASP A 100 -7.62 9.18 3.99
C ASP A 100 -7.81 8.17 5.11
N LEU A 101 -6.84 8.07 6.01
CA LEU A 101 -6.95 7.19 7.16
C LEU A 101 -8.13 7.58 8.04
N VAL A 102 -8.28 8.88 8.31
CA VAL A 102 -9.38 9.35 9.15
C VAL A 102 -10.72 9.01 8.50
N ALA A 103 -10.83 9.21 7.19
CA ALA A 103 -12.06 8.86 6.47
C ALA A 103 -12.38 7.36 6.59
N LEU A 104 -11.36 6.53 6.44
CA LEU A 104 -11.55 5.08 6.57
C LEU A 104 -11.94 4.68 7.98
N LEU A 105 -11.31 5.31 8.98
CA LEU A 105 -11.63 5.02 10.37
C LEU A 105 -13.07 5.41 10.69
N ARG A 106 -13.51 6.58 10.18
CA ARG A 106 -14.90 6.99 10.38
C ARG A 106 -15.87 6.01 9.71
N ALA A 107 -15.55 5.58 8.50
CA ALA A 107 -16.38 4.61 7.80
C ALA A 107 -16.44 3.27 8.52
N ALA A 108 -15.39 2.91 9.24
CA ALA A 108 -15.35 1.68 10.02
C ALA A 108 -16.01 1.79 11.40
N GLY A 109 -16.52 2.98 11.74
CA GLY A 109 -17.25 3.17 13.00
C GLY A 109 -16.42 3.75 14.13
N TYR A 110 -15.20 4.16 13.85
CA TYR A 110 -14.39 4.79 14.88
C TYR A 110 -14.74 6.27 15.02
N GLY A 111 -14.49 6.81 16.20
CA GLY A 111 -14.76 8.20 16.52
C GLY A 111 -16.20 8.41 16.95
N LEU A 112 -16.48 9.63 17.40
CA LEU A 112 -17.84 9.98 17.77
C LEU A 112 -18.63 10.31 16.52
N PRO A 113 -19.92 10.00 16.50
CA PRO A 113 -20.75 10.45 15.37
C PRO A 113 -20.74 11.97 15.32
N PRO A 114 -20.82 12.56 14.15
CA PRO A 114 -20.91 14.00 14.06
C PRO A 114 -22.13 14.47 14.85
N GLU A 115 -22.00 15.61 15.51
CA GLU A 115 -23.15 16.18 16.19
C GLU A 115 -24.20 16.45 15.13
N GLU A 116 -25.39 16.03 15.41
CA GLU A 116 -26.45 16.37 14.51
C GLU A 116 -26.59 17.87 14.49
N ASP A 117 -26.75 18.38 13.30
CA ASP A 117 -27.03 19.79 13.17
C ASP A 117 -28.39 20.01 13.73
N GLU A 118 -28.29 20.33 14.94
CA GLU A 118 -29.47 20.63 15.66
C GLU A 118 -30.06 21.90 15.12
#